data_feebfc6851f99a44d97225091def83ae
#
_entry.id   feebfc6851f99a44d97225091def83ae
#
_cell.length_a   1.000
_cell.length_b   1.000
_cell.length_c   1.000
_cell.angle_alpha   90.00
_cell.angle_beta   90.00
_cell.angle_gamma   90.00
#
_symmetry.space_group_name_H-M   'P 1'
#
loop_
_entity.id
_entity.type
_entity.pdbx_description
1 polymer ?
#
loop_
_entity_poly.entity_id
_entity_poly.type
_entity_poly.pdbx_seq_one_letter_code
_entity_poly.pdbx_strand_id
1 'polypeptide(L)'
;MVNGHELTPAATLTAGSGGKGVPCVVVDLDGTLIRANSFRLFIRFLAARLRRRGGWGSLAEIAGLLAARRLRLISHVRMKHPIHLLALRLMSEADIDEFTDHLLPHINIGLLDELRRLQGEGWVTLLATAAPDFYIPSLCRKLGFDAWTATAAAPTLRTYEENRSARKRDRALSLALGKGWRIAAVATDHPDDLPLLRLPDIRRMLVCPAPALRQILTLPFEEFR
;
A
#
# COMPACT_ATOMS: atom_id res chain seq x y z
N MET A 1 -26.33 41.29 15.47
CA MET A 1 -24.95 40.99 15.90
C MET A 1 -24.65 39.56 15.47
N VAL A 2 -23.93 39.41 14.39
CA VAL A 2 -23.59 38.11 13.79
C VAL A 2 -22.08 37.94 13.95
N ASN A 3 -21.66 36.99 14.81
CA ASN A 3 -20.25 36.70 15.03
C ASN A 3 -19.71 35.90 13.85
N GLY A 4 -18.83 36.53 13.08
CA GLY A 4 -18.04 35.86 12.04
C GLY A 4 -16.98 34.97 12.70
N HIS A 5 -17.00 33.68 12.39
CA HIS A 5 -15.85 32.79 12.62
C HIS A 5 -14.85 33.04 11.51
N GLU A 6 -13.76 33.73 11.83
CA GLU A 6 -12.56 33.81 10.99
C GLU A 6 -11.95 32.40 10.86
N LEU A 7 -11.93 31.92 9.63
CA LEU A 7 -11.14 30.74 9.24
C LEU A 7 -9.66 31.15 9.23
N THR A 8 -8.90 30.66 10.20
CA THR A 8 -7.45 30.78 10.22
C THR A 8 -6.88 30.11 8.95
N PRO A 9 -6.10 30.82 8.13
CA PRO A 9 -5.49 30.18 6.95
C PRO A 9 -4.50 29.09 7.40
N ALA A 10 -4.61 27.91 6.77
CA ALA A 10 -3.67 26.82 6.94
C ALA A 10 -2.24 27.34 6.69
N ALA A 11 -1.38 27.20 7.68
CA ALA A 11 0.02 27.53 7.57
C ALA A 11 0.63 26.75 6.41
N THR A 12 1.04 27.43 5.35
CA THR A 12 1.82 26.90 4.25
C THR A 12 3.15 26.44 4.83
N LEU A 13 3.27 25.16 5.13
CA LEU A 13 4.56 24.55 5.48
C LEU A 13 5.43 24.58 4.23
N THR A 14 6.23 25.64 4.11
CA THR A 14 7.29 25.74 3.11
C THR A 14 8.23 24.52 3.28
N ALA A 15 8.49 23.86 2.17
CA ALA A 15 9.43 22.74 2.11
C ALA A 15 10.76 23.13 2.78
N GLY A 16 11.04 22.49 3.93
CA GLY A 16 12.27 22.73 4.69
C GLY A 16 13.49 22.36 3.85
N SER A 17 14.28 23.37 3.51
CA SER A 17 15.57 23.26 2.86
C SER A 17 16.55 22.53 3.79
N GLY A 18 16.95 21.27 3.49
CA GLY A 18 17.94 20.65 4.35
C GLY A 18 18.47 19.27 3.99
N GLY A 19 17.93 18.55 3.01
CA GLY A 19 18.41 17.20 2.67
C GLY A 19 18.82 17.08 1.19
N LYS A 20 20.03 16.60 0.93
CA LYS A 20 20.44 16.23 -0.44
C LYS A 20 19.55 15.07 -0.93
N GLY A 21 18.93 15.19 -2.11
CA GLY A 21 18.11 14.16 -2.76
C GLY A 21 16.72 14.65 -3.16
N VAL A 22 16.15 14.02 -4.20
CA VAL A 22 14.80 14.32 -4.69
C VAL A 22 13.78 13.95 -3.60
N PRO A 23 12.84 14.83 -3.23
CA PRO A 23 11.83 14.51 -2.22
C PRO A 23 10.92 13.38 -2.70
N CYS A 24 10.70 12.40 -1.83
CA CYS A 24 9.90 11.21 -2.09
C CYS A 24 8.73 11.12 -1.11
N VAL A 25 7.53 10.85 -1.62
CA VAL A 25 6.39 10.44 -0.81
C VAL A 25 6.24 8.92 -0.86
N VAL A 26 6.26 8.29 0.31
CA VAL A 26 5.96 6.85 0.47
C VAL A 26 4.49 6.69 0.76
N VAL A 27 3.82 5.82 0.02
CA VAL A 27 2.35 5.62 0.09
C VAL A 27 2.05 4.16 0.37
N ASP A 28 1.22 3.88 1.38
CA ASP A 28 0.65 2.56 1.57
C ASP A 28 -0.51 2.31 0.59
N LEU A 29 -0.85 1.03 0.36
CA LEU A 29 -1.88 0.64 -0.59
C LEU A 29 -3.24 0.45 0.07
N ASP A 30 -3.37 -0.59 0.91
CA ASP A 30 -4.66 -1.09 1.40
C ASP A 30 -5.20 -0.26 2.56
N GLY A 31 -6.34 0.41 2.38
CA GLY A 31 -6.90 1.36 3.35
C GLY A 31 -6.42 2.80 3.12
N THR A 32 -5.37 3.01 2.36
CA THR A 32 -4.74 4.29 2.07
C THR A 32 -4.99 4.74 0.63
N LEU A 33 -4.21 4.23 -0.33
CA LEU A 33 -4.38 4.52 -1.76
C LEU A 33 -5.63 3.85 -2.32
N ILE A 34 -5.95 2.66 -1.84
CA ILE A 34 -7.17 1.90 -2.17
C ILE A 34 -8.05 1.80 -0.93
N ARG A 35 -9.29 2.29 -1.00
CA ARG A 35 -10.30 2.23 0.08
C ARG A 35 -10.87 0.81 0.27
N ALA A 36 -10.05 -0.21 0.06
CA ALA A 36 -10.39 -1.62 0.15
C ALA A 36 -9.13 -2.42 0.50
N ASN A 37 -9.29 -3.74 0.70
CA ASN A 37 -8.16 -4.65 0.81
C ASN A 37 -7.94 -5.34 -0.53
N SER A 38 -6.84 -5.00 -1.22
CA SER A 38 -6.50 -5.48 -2.57
C SER A 38 -6.34 -7.00 -2.63
N PHE A 39 -5.74 -7.61 -1.60
CA PHE A 39 -5.58 -9.06 -1.54
C PHE A 39 -6.92 -9.79 -1.41
N ARG A 40 -7.88 -9.24 -0.66
CA ARG A 40 -9.25 -9.80 -0.57
C ARG A 40 -9.97 -9.67 -1.91
N LEU A 41 -9.83 -8.54 -2.59
CA LEU A 41 -10.40 -8.36 -3.94
C LEU A 41 -9.76 -9.34 -4.92
N PHE A 42 -8.45 -9.54 -4.84
CA PHE A 42 -7.73 -10.51 -5.66
C PHE A 42 -8.25 -11.94 -5.47
N ILE A 43 -8.44 -12.40 -4.23
CA ILE A 43 -8.99 -13.74 -3.96
C ILE A 43 -10.36 -13.91 -4.62
N ARG A 44 -11.23 -12.90 -4.56
CA ARG A 44 -12.56 -12.93 -5.22
C ARG A 44 -12.43 -13.00 -6.73
N PHE A 45 -11.54 -12.19 -7.31
CA PHE A 45 -11.26 -12.18 -8.74
C PHE A 45 -10.71 -13.54 -9.20
N LEU A 46 -9.71 -14.08 -8.52
CA LEU A 46 -9.11 -15.39 -8.80
C LEU A 46 -10.16 -16.50 -8.72
N ALA A 47 -10.99 -16.51 -7.69
CA ALA A 47 -12.05 -17.50 -7.53
C ALA A 47 -13.10 -17.42 -8.66
N ALA A 48 -13.47 -16.23 -9.11
CA ALA A 48 -14.35 -16.06 -10.27
C ALA A 48 -13.70 -16.55 -11.57
N ARG A 49 -12.41 -16.29 -11.74
CA ARG A 49 -11.63 -16.73 -12.90
C ARG A 49 -11.51 -18.25 -12.96
N LEU A 50 -11.17 -18.87 -11.82
CA LEU A 50 -11.06 -20.33 -11.70
C LEU A 50 -12.38 -21.04 -11.99
N ARG A 51 -13.52 -20.51 -11.48
CA ARG A 51 -14.85 -21.08 -11.81
C ARG A 51 -15.11 -21.07 -13.30
N ARG A 52 -14.82 -19.97 -13.98
CA ARG A 52 -15.01 -19.86 -15.45
C ARG A 52 -14.10 -20.81 -16.25
N ARG A 53 -12.91 -21.12 -15.74
CA ARG A 53 -11.92 -22.00 -16.36
C ARG A 53 -12.02 -23.47 -15.90
N GLY A 54 -12.97 -23.84 -15.06
CA GLY A 54 -13.10 -25.19 -14.52
C GLY A 54 -12.03 -25.59 -13.51
N GLY A 55 -11.34 -24.63 -12.89
CA GLY A 55 -10.25 -24.85 -11.92
C GLY A 55 -10.73 -25.25 -10.52
N TRP A 56 -11.58 -26.27 -10.42
CA TRP A 56 -12.25 -26.66 -9.17
C TRP A 56 -11.29 -27.11 -8.07
N GLY A 57 -10.17 -27.79 -8.43
CA GLY A 57 -9.14 -28.19 -7.47
C GLY A 57 -8.48 -26.99 -6.78
N SER A 58 -8.08 -25.99 -7.55
CA SER A 58 -7.49 -24.76 -7.00
C SER A 58 -8.52 -23.93 -6.19
N LEU A 59 -9.80 -23.96 -6.59
CA LEU A 59 -10.87 -23.35 -5.80
C LEU A 59 -11.03 -24.02 -4.44
N ALA A 60 -11.01 -25.36 -4.39
CA ALA A 60 -11.08 -26.12 -3.14
C ALA A 60 -9.87 -25.82 -2.24
N GLU A 61 -8.66 -25.72 -2.82
CA GLU A 61 -7.45 -25.33 -2.10
C GLU A 61 -7.59 -23.95 -1.46
N ILE A 62 -7.99 -22.93 -2.25
CA ILE A 62 -8.21 -21.57 -1.72
C ILE A 62 -9.28 -21.57 -0.63
N ALA A 63 -10.41 -22.26 -0.83
CA ALA A 63 -11.48 -22.35 0.14
C ALA A 63 -11.01 -22.99 1.45
N GLY A 64 -10.22 -24.06 1.37
CA GLY A 64 -9.61 -24.72 2.52
C GLY A 64 -8.67 -23.82 3.31
N LEU A 65 -7.81 -23.07 2.62
CA LEU A 65 -6.90 -22.09 3.24
C LEU A 65 -7.68 -20.96 3.94
N LEU A 66 -8.73 -20.44 3.31
CA LEU A 66 -9.57 -19.39 3.89
C LEU A 66 -10.34 -19.90 5.12
N ALA A 67 -10.88 -21.14 5.05
CA ALA A 67 -11.58 -21.78 6.17
C ALA A 67 -10.61 -22.03 7.34
N ALA A 68 -9.43 -22.60 7.07
CA ALA A 68 -8.39 -22.83 8.09
C ALA A 68 -7.96 -21.51 8.75
N ARG A 69 -7.83 -20.42 7.96
CA ARG A 69 -7.52 -19.09 8.50
C ARG A 69 -8.67 -18.53 9.35
N ARG A 70 -9.92 -18.69 8.91
CA ARG A 70 -11.12 -18.24 9.67
C ARG A 70 -11.24 -18.98 11.01
N LEU A 71 -10.93 -20.27 11.01
CA LEU A 71 -10.91 -21.12 12.21
C LEU A 71 -9.62 -20.91 13.06
N ARG A 72 -8.74 -19.98 12.67
CA ARG A 72 -7.47 -19.68 13.36
C ARG A 72 -6.48 -20.85 13.41
N LEU A 73 -6.65 -21.87 12.57
CA LEU A 73 -5.75 -23.04 12.47
C LEU A 73 -4.41 -22.69 11.81
N ILE A 74 -4.39 -21.67 10.97
CA ILE A 74 -3.18 -21.18 10.31
C ILE A 74 -3.03 -19.65 10.46
N SER A 75 -1.79 -19.16 10.40
CA SER A 75 -1.50 -17.73 10.40
C SER A 75 -1.87 -17.08 9.06
N HIS A 76 -1.94 -15.73 9.02
CA HIS A 76 -2.16 -14.98 7.79
C HIS A 76 -1.09 -15.31 6.72
N VAL A 77 0.17 -15.37 7.12
CA VAL A 77 1.30 -15.68 6.24
C VAL A 77 1.16 -17.09 5.64
N ARG A 78 0.78 -18.09 6.45
CA ARG A 78 0.55 -19.48 5.98
C ARG A 78 -0.62 -19.61 5.00
N MET A 79 -1.60 -18.71 5.05
CA MET A 79 -2.67 -18.64 4.05
C MET A 79 -2.21 -17.90 2.79
N LYS A 80 -1.52 -16.76 2.96
CA LYS A 80 -1.16 -15.86 1.88
C LYS A 80 -0.10 -16.44 0.94
N HIS A 81 0.92 -17.10 1.50
CA HIS A 81 2.02 -17.66 0.71
C HIS A 81 1.57 -18.65 -0.39
N PRO A 82 0.79 -19.73 -0.11
CA PRO A 82 0.35 -20.65 -1.15
C PRO A 82 -0.57 -19.96 -2.17
N ILE A 83 -1.43 -19.02 -1.75
CA ILE A 83 -2.27 -18.24 -2.68
C ILE A 83 -1.40 -17.38 -3.59
N HIS A 84 -0.32 -16.80 -3.10
CA HIS A 84 0.64 -16.03 -3.90
C HIS A 84 1.31 -16.91 -4.97
N LEU A 85 1.81 -18.10 -4.59
CA LEU A 85 2.40 -19.05 -5.54
C LEU A 85 1.37 -19.56 -6.57
N LEU A 86 0.14 -19.80 -6.13
CA LEU A 86 -0.96 -20.20 -7.01
C LEU A 86 -1.26 -19.11 -8.04
N ALA A 87 -1.28 -17.86 -7.61
CA ALA A 87 -1.47 -16.71 -8.49
C ALA A 87 -0.41 -16.66 -9.59
N LEU A 88 0.88 -16.74 -9.23
CA LEU A 88 1.99 -16.73 -10.19
C LEU A 88 1.91 -17.87 -11.22
N ARG A 89 1.36 -19.01 -10.82
CA ARG A 89 1.20 -20.17 -11.70
C ARG A 89 0.02 -20.05 -12.65
N LEU A 90 -1.08 -19.42 -12.22
CA LEU A 90 -2.37 -19.47 -12.91
C LEU A 90 -2.77 -18.18 -13.61
N MET A 91 -2.16 -17.05 -13.25
CA MET A 91 -2.52 -15.74 -13.79
C MET A 91 -1.58 -15.37 -14.94
N SER A 92 -2.16 -15.02 -16.08
CA SER A 92 -1.44 -14.39 -17.19
C SER A 92 -1.26 -12.88 -16.93
N GLU A 93 -0.41 -12.22 -17.70
CA GLU A 93 -0.28 -10.76 -17.65
C GLU A 93 -1.62 -10.05 -17.92
N ALA A 94 -2.40 -10.56 -18.87
CA ALA A 94 -3.74 -10.03 -19.17
C ALA A 94 -4.71 -10.18 -17.97
N ASP A 95 -4.63 -11.31 -17.22
CA ASP A 95 -5.42 -11.49 -16.01
C ASP A 95 -5.00 -10.51 -14.91
N ILE A 96 -3.71 -10.22 -14.81
CA ILE A 96 -3.16 -9.25 -13.85
C ILE A 96 -3.60 -7.82 -14.22
N ASP A 97 -3.55 -7.47 -15.50
CA ASP A 97 -4.01 -6.16 -15.99
C ASP A 97 -5.52 -5.99 -15.77
N GLU A 98 -6.34 -7.01 -16.06
CA GLU A 98 -7.78 -7.00 -15.76
C GLU A 98 -8.03 -6.86 -14.26
N PHE A 99 -7.26 -7.56 -13.42
CA PHE A 99 -7.39 -7.41 -11.97
C PHE A 99 -7.03 -5.99 -11.50
N THR A 100 -5.97 -5.39 -12.02
CA THR A 100 -5.61 -4.02 -11.64
C THR A 100 -6.65 -3.01 -12.08
N ASP A 101 -7.36 -3.23 -13.20
CA ASP A 101 -8.52 -2.42 -13.60
C ASP A 101 -9.67 -2.53 -12.59
N HIS A 102 -9.89 -3.72 -12.01
CA HIS A 102 -10.87 -3.90 -10.92
C HIS A 102 -10.49 -3.16 -9.63
N LEU A 103 -9.22 -2.74 -9.45
CA LEU A 103 -8.80 -1.93 -8.31
C LEU A 103 -9.07 -0.44 -8.51
N LEU A 104 -9.10 0.07 -9.75
CA LEU A 104 -9.24 1.50 -10.05
C LEU A 104 -10.48 2.16 -9.43
N PRO A 105 -11.68 1.52 -9.41
CA PRO A 105 -12.86 2.11 -8.77
C PRO A 105 -12.73 2.31 -7.25
N HIS A 106 -11.75 1.68 -6.62
CA HIS A 106 -11.49 1.77 -5.19
C HIS A 106 -10.43 2.80 -4.83
N ILE A 107 -9.82 3.47 -5.81
CA ILE A 107 -8.77 4.46 -5.58
C ILE A 107 -9.31 5.64 -4.75
N ASN A 108 -8.52 6.08 -3.79
CA ASN A 108 -8.74 7.33 -3.07
C ASN A 108 -8.32 8.50 -3.97
N ILE A 109 -9.30 9.07 -4.66
CA ILE A 109 -9.06 10.15 -5.64
C ILE A 109 -8.41 11.36 -4.96
N GLY A 110 -8.88 11.76 -3.77
CA GLY A 110 -8.30 12.89 -3.05
C GLY A 110 -6.81 12.73 -2.75
N LEU A 111 -6.40 11.52 -2.34
CA LEU A 111 -4.98 11.22 -2.15
C LEU A 111 -4.23 11.20 -3.49
N LEU A 112 -4.81 10.58 -4.52
CA LEU A 112 -4.16 10.52 -5.85
C LEU A 112 -3.93 11.91 -6.44
N ASP A 113 -4.89 12.83 -6.28
CA ASP A 113 -4.76 14.21 -6.75
C ASP A 113 -3.66 14.96 -5.98
N GLU A 114 -3.54 14.75 -4.67
CA GLU A 114 -2.42 15.30 -3.88
C GLU A 114 -1.06 14.74 -4.34
N LEU A 115 -0.98 13.44 -4.64
CA LEU A 115 0.25 12.83 -5.17
C LEU A 115 0.64 13.44 -6.52
N ARG A 116 -0.33 13.66 -7.43
CA ARG A 116 -0.11 14.32 -8.72
C ARG A 116 0.36 15.76 -8.56
N ARG A 117 -0.22 16.49 -7.58
CA ARG A 117 0.23 17.84 -7.24
C ARG A 117 1.69 17.83 -6.80
N LEU A 118 2.07 16.92 -5.90
CA LEU A 118 3.45 16.75 -5.44
C LEU A 118 4.39 16.38 -6.60
N GLN A 119 3.98 15.48 -7.50
CA GLN A 119 4.76 15.15 -8.69
C GLN A 119 4.97 16.38 -9.58
N GLY A 120 3.96 17.24 -9.75
CA GLY A 120 4.09 18.52 -10.44
C GLY A 120 5.08 19.50 -9.78
N GLU A 121 5.36 19.32 -8.49
CA GLU A 121 6.36 20.08 -7.73
C GLU A 121 7.75 19.39 -7.71
N GLY A 122 7.93 18.34 -8.51
CA GLY A 122 9.20 17.62 -8.61
C GLY A 122 9.42 16.55 -7.55
N TRP A 123 8.38 16.13 -6.84
CA TRP A 123 8.46 14.97 -5.95
C TRP A 123 8.33 13.66 -6.73
N VAL A 124 8.90 12.61 -6.17
CA VAL A 124 8.71 11.24 -6.66
C VAL A 124 7.82 10.44 -5.72
N THR A 125 7.13 9.43 -6.28
CA THR A 125 6.16 8.61 -5.56
C THR A 125 6.67 7.17 -5.42
N LEU A 126 6.63 6.62 -4.21
CA LEU A 126 7.01 5.25 -3.88
C LEU A 126 5.83 4.53 -3.23
N LEU A 127 5.26 3.54 -3.93
CA LEU A 127 4.27 2.66 -3.33
C LEU A 127 4.97 1.62 -2.46
N ALA A 128 4.63 1.56 -1.16
CA ALA A 128 5.19 0.58 -0.23
C ALA A 128 4.06 -0.21 0.43
N THR A 129 3.94 -1.51 0.12
CA THR A 129 2.78 -2.30 0.54
C THR A 129 3.14 -3.70 1.03
N ALA A 130 2.33 -4.23 1.95
CA ALA A 130 2.37 -5.65 2.32
C ALA A 130 1.71 -6.57 1.28
N ALA A 131 1.03 -6.04 0.28
CA ALA A 131 0.40 -6.81 -0.78
C ALA A 131 1.42 -7.66 -1.58
N PRO A 132 1.00 -8.76 -2.21
CA PRO A 132 1.85 -9.55 -3.13
C PRO A 132 2.32 -8.71 -4.32
N ASP A 133 3.57 -8.93 -4.74
CA ASP A 133 4.24 -8.12 -5.74
C ASP A 133 3.71 -8.29 -7.18
N PHE A 134 3.08 -9.40 -7.53
CA PHE A 134 2.77 -9.76 -8.91
C PHE A 134 1.81 -8.80 -9.64
N TYR A 135 0.97 -8.05 -8.92
CA TYR A 135 0.08 -7.05 -9.53
C TYR A 135 0.52 -5.59 -9.29
N ILE A 136 1.48 -5.37 -8.41
CA ILE A 136 1.92 -4.02 -8.05
C ILE A 136 2.57 -3.28 -9.22
N PRO A 137 3.42 -3.89 -10.06
CA PRO A 137 4.01 -3.21 -11.22
C PRO A 137 2.96 -2.68 -12.21
N SER A 138 1.92 -3.48 -12.52
CA SER A 138 0.84 -3.05 -13.41
C SER A 138 0.03 -1.90 -12.81
N LEU A 139 -0.30 -2.00 -11.50
CA LEU A 139 -1.01 -0.93 -10.80
C LEU A 139 -0.19 0.37 -10.76
N CYS A 140 1.10 0.29 -10.43
CA CYS A 140 2.01 1.45 -10.39
C CYS A 140 2.10 2.14 -11.75
N ARG A 141 2.22 1.38 -12.83
CA ARG A 141 2.23 1.91 -14.20
C ARG A 141 0.95 2.67 -14.53
N LYS A 142 -0.22 2.10 -14.16
CA LYS A 142 -1.54 2.74 -14.40
C LYS A 142 -1.73 4.03 -13.61
N LEU A 143 -1.16 4.11 -12.41
CA LEU A 143 -1.33 5.25 -11.51
C LEU A 143 -0.17 6.27 -11.57
N GLY A 144 0.91 5.97 -12.32
CA GLY A 144 2.05 6.85 -12.49
C GLY A 144 2.99 6.90 -11.29
N PHE A 145 3.18 5.78 -10.56
CA PHE A 145 4.18 5.68 -9.50
C PHE A 145 5.58 5.47 -10.05
N ASP A 146 6.57 6.15 -9.47
CA ASP A 146 7.97 6.11 -9.90
C ASP A 146 8.70 4.85 -9.44
N ALA A 147 8.26 4.26 -8.33
CA ALA A 147 8.80 3.00 -7.80
C ALA A 147 7.81 2.32 -6.84
N TRP A 148 8.16 1.08 -6.46
CA TRP A 148 7.36 0.31 -5.50
C TRP A 148 8.22 -0.67 -4.69
N THR A 149 7.73 -1.03 -3.49
CA THR A 149 8.15 -2.18 -2.69
C THR A 149 6.93 -2.97 -2.25
N ALA A 150 6.98 -4.29 -2.37
CA ALA A 150 5.86 -5.17 -2.07
C ALA A 150 6.35 -6.48 -1.43
N THR A 151 5.43 -7.37 -1.05
CA THR A 151 5.77 -8.71 -0.59
C THR A 151 6.17 -9.56 -1.78
N ALA A 152 7.45 -9.89 -1.89
CA ALA A 152 7.96 -10.76 -2.95
C ALA A 152 7.51 -12.21 -2.75
N ALA A 153 7.31 -12.92 -3.85
CA ALA A 153 7.14 -14.36 -3.82
C ALA A 153 8.40 -15.04 -3.28
N ALA A 154 8.22 -16.18 -2.61
CA ALA A 154 9.32 -16.98 -2.12
C ALA A 154 9.03 -18.47 -2.34
N PRO A 155 10.05 -19.31 -2.60
CA PRO A 155 9.85 -20.72 -2.89
C PRO A 155 9.29 -21.50 -1.68
N THR A 156 9.56 -21.03 -0.47
CA THR A 156 9.11 -21.68 0.76
C THR A 156 8.48 -20.69 1.74
N LEU A 157 7.60 -21.20 2.60
CA LEU A 157 7.03 -20.41 3.69
C LEU A 157 8.11 -19.84 4.63
N ARG A 158 9.24 -20.55 4.79
CA ARG A 158 10.33 -20.13 5.67
C ARG A 158 11.04 -18.87 5.18
N THR A 159 11.11 -18.70 3.86
CA THR A 159 11.75 -17.54 3.20
C THR A 159 10.73 -16.48 2.79
N TYR A 160 9.42 -16.73 2.98
CA TYR A 160 8.37 -15.78 2.66
C TYR A 160 8.25 -14.69 3.72
N GLU A 161 8.66 -13.49 3.36
CA GLU A 161 8.71 -12.35 4.25
C GLU A 161 7.81 -11.21 3.78
N GLU A 162 6.74 -10.94 4.53
CA GLU A 162 5.86 -9.82 4.20
C GLU A 162 6.58 -8.47 4.30
N ASN A 163 6.31 -7.60 3.35
CA ASN A 163 6.79 -6.21 3.34
C ASN A 163 5.95 -5.36 4.32
N ARG A 164 6.19 -5.50 5.61
CA ARG A 164 5.39 -4.92 6.69
C ARG A 164 6.27 -4.37 7.81
N SER A 165 5.79 -3.37 8.52
CA SER A 165 6.42 -2.77 9.70
C SER A 165 7.87 -2.31 9.43
N ALA A 166 8.84 -2.71 10.25
CA ALA A 166 10.24 -2.33 10.11
C ALA A 166 10.82 -2.73 8.74
N ARG A 167 10.46 -3.93 8.24
CA ARG A 167 10.93 -4.38 6.91
C ARG A 167 10.42 -3.47 5.78
N LYS A 168 9.17 -3.00 5.85
CA LYS A 168 8.61 -2.04 4.89
C LYS A 168 9.40 -0.73 4.90
N ARG A 169 9.69 -0.21 6.10
CA ARG A 169 10.56 0.97 6.28
C ARG A 169 11.95 0.76 5.67
N ASP A 170 12.60 -0.35 5.99
CA ASP A 170 13.99 -0.60 5.58
C ASP A 170 14.09 -0.77 4.06
N ARG A 171 13.12 -1.46 3.43
CA ARG A 171 13.05 -1.59 1.97
C ARG A 171 12.75 -0.25 1.28
N ALA A 172 11.84 0.55 1.83
CA ALA A 172 11.55 1.87 1.28
C ALA A 172 12.75 2.82 1.39
N LEU A 173 13.46 2.83 2.52
CA LEU A 173 14.68 3.60 2.72
C LEU A 173 15.79 3.16 1.77
N SER A 174 16.05 1.86 1.66
CA SER A 174 17.08 1.30 0.78
C SER A 174 16.81 1.66 -0.68
N LEU A 175 15.56 1.53 -1.13
CA LEU A 175 15.17 1.87 -2.50
C LEU A 175 15.29 3.37 -2.77
N ALA A 176 14.80 4.20 -1.86
CA ALA A 176 14.92 5.66 -1.99
C ALA A 176 16.37 6.10 -2.04
N LEU A 177 17.20 5.61 -1.13
CA LEU A 177 18.64 5.91 -1.10
C LEU A 177 19.34 5.48 -2.40
N GLY A 178 19.07 4.27 -2.90
CA GLY A 178 19.64 3.75 -4.13
C GLY A 178 19.27 4.56 -5.38
N LYS A 179 18.16 5.31 -5.32
CA LYS A 179 17.70 6.22 -6.40
C LYS A 179 18.09 7.69 -6.17
N GLY A 180 18.81 8.02 -5.11
CA GLY A 180 19.15 9.40 -4.77
C GLY A 180 17.94 10.19 -4.24
N TRP A 181 16.93 9.52 -3.69
CA TRP A 181 15.73 10.14 -3.14
C TRP A 181 15.81 10.28 -1.62
N ARG A 182 15.11 11.26 -1.08
CA ARG A 182 14.91 11.46 0.36
C ARG A 182 13.44 11.28 0.69
N ILE A 183 13.11 10.35 1.57
CA ILE A 183 11.72 10.23 2.07
C ILE A 183 11.38 11.52 2.81
N ALA A 184 10.41 12.27 2.30
CA ALA A 184 9.98 13.56 2.81
C ALA A 184 8.50 13.56 3.23
N ALA A 185 7.72 12.54 2.81
CA ALA A 185 6.35 12.35 3.25
C ALA A 185 6.01 10.85 3.32
N VAL A 186 5.04 10.51 4.18
CA VAL A 186 4.47 9.16 4.29
C VAL A 186 2.96 9.28 4.39
N ALA A 187 2.23 8.54 3.53
CA ALA A 187 0.79 8.42 3.55
C ALA A 187 0.38 7.00 3.97
N THR A 188 -0.43 6.85 5.03
CA THR A 188 -0.89 5.54 5.54
C THR A 188 -2.13 5.68 6.42
N ASP A 189 -2.86 4.56 6.61
CA ASP A 189 -4.00 4.42 7.53
C ASP A 189 -3.69 3.56 8.75
N HIS A 190 -2.58 2.80 8.72
CA HIS A 190 -2.38 1.65 9.62
C HIS A 190 -1.19 1.78 10.57
N PRO A 191 -1.32 1.30 11.85
CA PRO A 191 -0.25 1.34 12.84
C PRO A 191 1.00 0.50 12.48
N ASP A 192 0.90 -0.45 11.56
CA ASP A 192 2.08 -1.19 11.08
C ASP A 192 3.12 -0.29 10.42
N ASP A 193 2.72 0.87 9.91
CA ASP A 193 3.62 1.83 9.28
C ASP A 193 4.22 2.85 10.25
N LEU A 194 4.00 2.64 11.56
CA LEU A 194 4.63 3.46 12.60
C LEU A 194 6.16 3.58 12.44
N PRO A 195 6.92 2.54 12.04
CA PRO A 195 8.35 2.69 11.77
C PRO A 195 8.68 3.70 10.65
N LEU A 196 7.82 3.83 9.61
CA LEU A 196 7.93 4.87 8.58
C LEU A 196 7.53 6.24 9.12
N LEU A 197 6.40 6.32 9.85
CA LEU A 197 5.90 7.57 10.43
C LEU A 197 6.85 8.18 11.47
N ARG A 198 7.74 7.39 12.07
CA ARG A 198 8.76 7.85 13.03
C ARG A 198 10.03 8.37 12.38
N LEU A 199 10.13 8.37 11.05
CA LEU A 199 11.27 9.02 10.38
C LEU A 199 11.29 10.51 10.73
N PRO A 200 12.49 11.10 10.92
CA PRO A 200 12.62 12.53 11.18
C PRO A 200 12.27 13.36 9.93
N ASP A 201 11.86 14.59 10.17
CA ASP A 201 11.67 15.63 9.14
C ASP A 201 10.79 15.23 7.96
N ILE A 202 9.72 14.45 8.22
CA ILE A 202 8.75 14.04 7.21
C ILE A 202 7.38 14.65 7.46
N ARG A 203 6.64 14.92 6.38
CA ARG A 203 5.20 15.18 6.39
C ARG A 203 4.45 13.87 6.60
N ARG A 204 3.55 13.80 7.58
CA ARG A 204 2.75 12.62 7.92
C ARG A 204 1.32 12.83 7.46
N MET A 205 0.89 12.04 6.50
CA MET A 205 -0.43 12.09 5.87
C MET A 205 -1.22 10.86 6.32
N LEU A 206 -2.12 11.03 7.29
CA LEU A 206 -2.96 9.94 7.77
C LEU A 206 -4.26 9.89 6.98
N VAL A 207 -4.50 8.79 6.29
CA VAL A 207 -5.67 8.58 5.44
C VAL A 207 -6.69 7.75 6.18
N CYS A 208 -7.82 8.35 6.61
CA CYS A 208 -8.85 7.64 7.37
C CYS A 208 -8.27 6.73 8.46
N PRO A 209 -7.37 7.23 9.34
CA PRO A 209 -6.51 6.37 10.16
C PRO A 209 -7.31 5.52 11.12
N ALA A 210 -6.85 4.28 11.31
CA ALA A 210 -7.36 3.39 12.34
C ALA A 210 -7.28 4.05 13.73
N PRO A 211 -8.27 3.87 14.60
CA PRO A 211 -8.27 4.48 15.94
C PRO A 211 -6.99 4.20 16.74
N ALA A 212 -6.45 2.99 16.62
CA ALA A 212 -5.19 2.61 17.27
C ALA A 212 -4.00 3.46 16.79
N LEU A 213 -3.95 3.84 15.51
CA LEU A 213 -2.87 4.70 14.99
C LEU A 213 -2.93 6.10 15.59
N ARG A 214 -4.13 6.69 15.70
CA ARG A 214 -4.32 8.01 16.31
C ARG A 214 -3.88 8.02 17.78
N GLN A 215 -4.11 6.93 18.50
CA GLN A 215 -3.75 6.84 19.92
C GLN A 215 -2.25 6.71 20.17
N ILE A 216 -1.52 6.03 19.28
CA ILE A 216 -0.09 5.74 19.47
C ILE A 216 0.84 6.72 18.77
N LEU A 217 0.34 7.50 17.80
CA LEU A 217 1.13 8.50 17.09
C LEU A 217 1.07 9.85 17.83
N THR A 218 2.15 10.18 18.52
CA THR A 218 2.31 11.43 19.27
C THR A 218 2.94 12.57 18.44
N LEU A 219 3.32 12.30 17.20
CA LEU A 219 3.95 13.26 16.29
C LEU A 219 2.89 14.03 15.50
N PRO A 220 3.17 15.27 15.05
CA PRO A 220 2.26 16.04 14.19
C PRO A 220 1.93 15.30 12.89
N PHE A 221 0.67 15.34 12.47
CA PHE A 221 0.17 14.74 11.23
C PHE A 221 -0.99 15.55 10.64
N GLU A 222 -1.25 15.32 9.35
CA GLU A 222 -2.41 15.82 8.62
C GLU A 222 -3.37 14.65 8.33
N GLU A 223 -4.68 14.87 8.43
CA GLU A 223 -5.68 13.86 8.08
C GLU A 223 -6.23 14.08 6.68
N PHE A 224 -6.25 13.00 5.89
CA PHE A 224 -6.90 12.92 4.58
C PHE A 224 -8.13 11.99 4.67
N ARG A 225 -9.20 12.34 3.93
CA ARG A 225 -10.45 11.56 3.86
C ARG A 225 -10.66 10.93 2.49
#